data_1aa24acf7eaf653f3191c7a2462bc7e4
#
_entry.id   1aa24acf7eaf653f3191c7a2462bc7e4
#
_cell.length_a   1.000
_cell.length_b   1.000
_cell.length_c   1.000
_cell.angle_alpha   90.00
_cell.angle_beta   90.00
_cell.angle_gamma   90.00
#
_symmetry.space_group_name_H-M   'P 1'
#
loop_
_entity.id
_entity.type
_entity.pdbx_description
1 polymer ?
#
loop_
_entity_poly.entity_id
_entity_poly.type
_entity_poly.pdbx_seq_one_letter_code
_entity_poly.pdbx_strand_id
1 'polypeptide(L)'
;SLVHGNEIIIKNDNHHKRIKKVLELANALVVNSSYTKNLLSKISENFKKIEVIYPGVKSTKNIIEQAIDLDDSYPTLLTLARLEKRKGHSYILKSIFNLKKIYPDIQYIIAGEGDQLENIKKEIKNYNLESNVKLVGTINENQKKFIFSKTDIMIMPTIDETHANSIEGFGIAYIEAAQYGIPSIASNVG
;
A
#
# COMPACT_ATOMS: atom_id res chain seq x y z
N SER A 1 2.62 19.12 14.83
CA SER A 1 1.62 18.51 13.93
C SER A 1 2.20 17.27 13.26
N LEU A 2 1.38 16.26 13.00
CA LEU A 2 1.76 15.06 12.27
C LEU A 2 1.32 15.20 10.81
N VAL A 3 2.20 14.84 9.87
CA VAL A 3 1.99 15.00 8.43
C VAL A 3 2.32 13.69 7.70
N HIS A 4 1.37 13.18 6.91
CA HIS A 4 1.49 11.91 6.18
C HIS A 4 1.72 12.06 4.68
N GLY A 5 1.46 13.27 4.13
CA GLY A 5 1.74 13.60 2.74
C GLY A 5 0.52 13.97 1.89
N ASN A 6 -0.55 13.18 1.87
CA ASN A 6 -1.71 13.46 1.02
C ASN A 6 -2.33 14.84 1.29
N GLU A 7 -2.39 15.27 2.54
CA GLU A 7 -2.94 16.56 2.96
C GLU A 7 -2.17 17.75 2.36
N ILE A 8 -0.89 17.57 2.02
CA ILE A 8 -0.05 18.67 1.53
C ILE A 8 -0.01 18.78 0.00
N ILE A 9 -0.48 17.77 -0.73
CA ILE A 9 -0.48 17.79 -2.20
C ILE A 9 -1.81 18.24 -2.82
N ILE A 10 -2.83 18.56 -2.00
CA ILE A 10 -4.15 18.98 -2.47
C ILE A 10 -4.04 20.31 -3.21
N LYS A 11 -4.41 20.33 -4.49
CA LYS A 11 -4.28 21.49 -5.41
C LYS A 11 -5.38 22.56 -5.28
N ASN A 12 -6.20 22.52 -4.22
CA ASN A 12 -7.17 23.59 -3.98
C ASN A 12 -6.46 24.78 -3.33
N ASP A 13 -6.37 25.92 -4.00
CA ASP A 13 -5.64 27.11 -3.54
C ASP A 13 -6.01 27.59 -2.15
N ASN A 14 -7.29 27.59 -1.79
CA ASN A 14 -7.75 27.99 -0.46
C ASN A 14 -7.37 26.96 0.60
N HIS A 15 -7.46 25.67 0.29
CA HIS A 15 -7.09 24.58 1.17
C HIS A 15 -5.57 24.58 1.40
N HIS A 16 -4.80 24.72 0.32
CA HIS A 16 -3.34 24.79 0.38
C HIS A 16 -2.84 25.95 1.24
N LYS A 17 -3.40 27.15 1.07
CA LYS A 17 -3.08 28.34 1.90
C LYS A 17 -3.40 28.09 3.38
N ARG A 18 -4.56 27.46 3.68
CA ARG A 18 -4.93 27.12 5.07
C ARG A 18 -3.98 26.12 5.70
N ILE A 19 -3.68 25.04 5.01
CA ILE A 19 -2.75 24.01 5.50
C ILE A 19 -1.37 24.62 5.72
N LYS A 20 -0.82 25.33 4.75
CA LYS A 20 0.46 26.01 4.89
C LYS A 20 0.50 26.88 6.15
N LYS A 21 -0.50 27.73 6.37
CA LYS A 21 -0.59 28.60 7.55
C LYS A 21 -0.63 27.81 8.85
N VAL A 22 -1.41 26.72 8.90
CA VAL A 22 -1.48 25.86 10.10
C VAL A 22 -0.14 25.18 10.38
N LEU A 23 0.55 24.70 9.35
CA LEU A 23 1.86 24.06 9.49
C LEU A 23 2.94 25.04 9.93
N GLU A 24 2.93 26.27 9.42
CA GLU A 24 3.87 27.33 9.82
C GLU A 24 3.68 27.80 11.28
N LEU A 25 2.45 27.70 11.82
CA LEU A 25 2.16 27.99 13.22
C LEU A 25 2.63 26.88 14.19
N ALA A 26 2.88 25.68 13.69
CA ALA A 26 3.32 24.56 14.52
C ALA A 26 4.75 24.78 15.04
N ASN A 27 5.00 24.46 16.31
CA ASN A 27 6.34 24.51 16.89
C ASN A 27 7.26 23.42 16.31
N ALA A 28 6.69 22.28 15.94
CA ALA A 28 7.37 21.20 15.24
C ALA A 28 6.40 20.41 14.35
N LEU A 29 6.92 19.92 13.23
CA LEU A 29 6.22 19.01 12.32
C LEU A 29 6.89 17.65 12.41
N VAL A 30 6.09 16.60 12.56
CA VAL A 30 6.53 15.22 12.48
C VAL A 30 6.04 14.66 11.15
N VAL A 31 6.95 14.11 10.36
CA VAL A 31 6.65 13.49 9.07
C VAL A 31 7.00 12.01 9.10
N ASN A 32 6.25 11.20 8.35
CA ASN A 32 6.39 9.75 8.34
C ASN A 32 7.52 9.23 7.42
N SER A 33 8.12 10.11 6.59
CA SER A 33 9.21 9.72 5.70
C SER A 33 10.06 10.92 5.25
N SER A 34 11.25 10.64 4.74
CA SER A 34 12.09 11.64 4.07
C SER A 34 11.41 12.20 2.81
N TYR A 35 10.62 11.38 2.12
CA TYR A 35 9.83 11.83 0.98
C TYR A 35 8.80 12.91 1.39
N THR A 36 8.03 12.66 2.46
CA THR A 36 7.07 13.64 2.99
C THR A 36 7.78 14.90 3.50
N LYS A 37 8.97 14.78 4.10
CA LYS A 37 9.82 15.93 4.46
C LYS A 37 10.18 16.77 3.25
N ASN A 38 10.63 16.13 2.16
CA ASN A 38 10.98 16.83 0.93
C ASN A 38 9.79 17.52 0.26
N LEU A 39 8.58 16.94 0.37
CA LEU A 39 7.37 17.60 -0.09
C LEU A 39 7.06 18.88 0.70
N LEU A 40 7.21 18.85 2.03
CA LEU A 40 7.03 20.04 2.88
C LEU A 40 8.02 21.15 2.52
N SER A 41 9.28 20.83 2.30
CA SER A 41 10.31 21.80 1.94
C SER A 41 10.00 22.56 0.64
N LYS A 42 9.20 21.96 -0.26
CA LYS A 42 8.73 22.64 -1.50
C LYS A 42 7.59 23.63 -1.25
N ILE A 43 6.90 23.53 -0.10
CA ILE A 43 5.74 24.38 0.23
C ILE A 43 6.18 25.67 0.94
N SER A 44 7.13 25.56 1.87
CA SER A 44 7.62 26.70 2.65
C SER A 44 8.99 26.40 3.26
N GLU A 45 9.82 27.43 3.33
CA GLU A 45 11.09 27.41 4.09
C GLU A 45 10.91 27.89 5.55
N ASN A 46 9.70 28.36 5.90
CA ASN A 46 9.41 28.98 7.19
C ASN A 46 9.01 27.98 8.28
N PHE A 47 9.11 26.69 8.06
CA PHE A 47 8.81 25.68 9.09
C PHE A 47 9.92 25.67 10.17
N LYS A 48 9.53 25.82 11.44
CA LYS A 48 10.47 25.96 12.56
C LYS A 48 11.32 24.71 12.77
N LYS A 49 10.70 23.53 12.71
CA LYS A 49 11.35 22.25 12.94
C LYS A 49 10.61 21.14 12.22
N ILE A 50 11.31 20.29 11.45
CA ILE A 50 10.76 19.11 10.79
C ILE A 50 11.55 17.89 11.25
N GLU A 51 10.87 16.96 11.91
CA GLU A 51 11.43 15.69 12.36
C GLU A 51 10.86 14.53 11.55
N VAL A 52 11.72 13.64 11.09
CA VAL A 52 11.28 12.38 10.42
C VAL A 52 11.18 11.31 11.50
N ILE A 53 9.97 10.77 11.69
CA ILE A 53 9.71 9.63 12.57
C ILE A 53 9.02 8.56 11.74
N TYR A 54 9.76 7.51 11.40
CA TYR A 54 9.23 6.41 10.61
C TYR A 54 8.18 5.63 11.40
N PRO A 55 7.05 5.25 10.75
CA PRO A 55 6.06 4.38 11.37
C PRO A 55 6.67 3.03 11.75
N GLY A 56 6.30 2.56 12.92
CA GLY A 56 6.59 1.20 13.35
C GLY A 56 5.43 0.25 13.04
N VAL A 57 5.69 -1.04 13.15
CA VAL A 57 4.69 -2.10 13.04
C VAL A 57 4.53 -2.83 14.38
N LYS A 58 3.35 -3.39 14.62
CA LYS A 58 3.07 -4.11 15.87
C LYS A 58 3.85 -5.43 15.91
N SER A 59 4.23 -5.85 17.13
CA SER A 59 4.80 -7.18 17.33
C SER A 59 3.76 -8.26 17.02
N THR A 60 4.18 -9.30 16.32
CA THR A 60 3.33 -10.44 15.92
C THR A 60 3.34 -11.59 16.92
N LYS A 61 4.12 -11.48 18.01
CA LYS A 61 4.36 -12.59 18.98
C LYS A 61 3.09 -13.17 19.61
N ASN A 62 2.10 -12.34 19.89
CA ASN A 62 0.86 -12.74 20.60
C ASN A 62 -0.36 -12.84 19.67
N ILE A 63 -0.16 -12.74 18.35
CA ILE A 63 -1.25 -12.87 17.39
C ILE A 63 -1.53 -14.34 17.15
N ILE A 64 -2.78 -14.77 17.36
CA ILE A 64 -3.25 -16.13 17.05
C ILE A 64 -3.62 -16.17 15.56
N GLU A 65 -3.08 -17.16 14.85
CA GLU A 65 -3.39 -17.33 13.43
C GLU A 65 -4.84 -17.76 13.24
N GLN A 66 -5.55 -17.11 12.31
CA GLN A 66 -6.92 -17.45 11.92
C GLN A 66 -6.93 -17.77 10.44
N ALA A 67 -7.16 -19.03 10.09
CA ALA A 67 -7.24 -19.47 8.71
C ALA A 67 -8.39 -18.80 7.94
N ILE A 68 -8.15 -18.56 6.67
CA ILE A 68 -9.14 -18.21 5.67
C ILE A 68 -9.03 -19.23 4.53
N ASP A 69 -10.05 -19.29 3.69
CA ASP A 69 -10.08 -20.21 2.56
C ASP A 69 -9.11 -19.78 1.46
N LEU A 70 -7.93 -20.39 1.47
CA LEU A 70 -6.88 -20.23 0.46
C LEU A 70 -6.44 -21.61 -0.03
N ASP A 71 -6.21 -21.71 -1.33
CA ASP A 71 -5.63 -22.92 -1.92
C ASP A 71 -4.14 -23.01 -1.58
N ASP A 72 -3.60 -24.22 -1.48
CA ASP A 72 -2.16 -24.45 -1.45
C ASP A 72 -1.60 -24.24 -2.86
N SER A 73 -0.96 -23.10 -3.07
CA SER A 73 -0.51 -22.63 -4.37
C SER A 73 0.91 -22.08 -4.29
N TYR A 74 1.66 -22.16 -5.39
CA TYR A 74 3.01 -21.63 -5.47
C TYR A 74 3.33 -21.14 -6.87
N PRO A 75 3.94 -19.95 -7.02
CA PRO A 75 4.19 -18.97 -5.97
C PRO A 75 2.91 -18.23 -5.55
N THR A 76 2.84 -17.82 -4.28
CA THR A 76 1.75 -17.02 -3.74
C THR A 76 2.19 -15.57 -3.56
N LEU A 77 1.51 -14.66 -4.25
CA LEU A 77 1.74 -13.23 -4.21
C LEU A 77 0.65 -12.54 -3.39
N LEU A 78 1.02 -11.48 -2.65
CA LEU A 78 0.08 -10.71 -1.82
C LEU A 78 0.17 -9.22 -2.14
N THR A 79 -0.98 -8.55 -2.26
CA THR A 79 -1.11 -7.11 -2.04
C THR A 79 -2.03 -6.86 -0.85
N LEU A 80 -1.53 -6.13 0.14
CA LEU A 80 -2.28 -5.69 1.32
C LEU A 80 -2.42 -4.17 1.29
N ALA A 81 -3.54 -3.67 0.77
CA ALA A 81 -3.75 -2.23 0.58
C ALA A 81 -5.21 -1.89 0.33
N ARG A 82 -5.57 -0.59 0.47
CA ARG A 82 -6.83 -0.10 -0.09
C ARG A 82 -6.84 -0.29 -1.61
N LEU A 83 -7.99 -0.67 -2.16
CA LEU A 83 -8.15 -0.90 -3.60
C LEU A 83 -8.30 0.44 -4.33
N GLU A 84 -7.19 1.17 -4.43
CA GLU A 84 -7.05 2.44 -5.15
C GLU A 84 -6.25 2.22 -6.43
N LYS A 85 -6.51 3.00 -7.47
CA LYS A 85 -5.83 2.90 -8.76
C LYS A 85 -4.31 2.94 -8.62
N ARG A 86 -3.80 3.83 -7.75
CA ARG A 86 -2.36 3.97 -7.50
C ARG A 86 -1.67 2.70 -6.96
N LYS A 87 -2.40 1.74 -6.42
CA LYS A 87 -1.81 0.49 -5.89
C LYS A 87 -1.42 -0.53 -6.97
N GLY A 88 -1.76 -0.23 -8.23
CA GLY A 88 -1.22 -0.94 -9.39
C GLY A 88 -1.78 -2.33 -9.65
N HIS A 89 -2.95 -2.68 -9.09
CA HIS A 89 -3.57 -4.01 -9.23
C HIS A 89 -3.69 -4.47 -10.69
N SER A 90 -4.06 -3.58 -11.61
CA SER A 90 -4.19 -3.90 -13.04
C SER A 90 -2.87 -4.37 -13.66
N TYR A 91 -1.73 -3.80 -13.26
CA TYR A 91 -0.42 -4.25 -13.74
C TYR A 91 -0.06 -5.62 -13.20
N ILE A 92 -0.41 -5.90 -11.94
CA ILE A 92 -0.19 -7.21 -11.34
C ILE A 92 -1.05 -8.25 -12.05
N LEU A 93 -2.35 -8.00 -12.26
CA LEU A 93 -3.26 -8.93 -12.97
C LEU A 93 -2.75 -9.26 -14.37
N LYS A 94 -2.27 -8.26 -15.12
CA LYS A 94 -1.64 -8.48 -16.43
C LYS A 94 -0.37 -9.34 -16.32
N SER A 95 0.40 -9.15 -15.26
CA SER A 95 1.60 -9.98 -15.02
C SER A 95 1.23 -11.41 -14.65
N ILE A 96 0.22 -11.63 -13.79
CA ILE A 96 -0.30 -12.97 -13.47
C ILE A 96 -0.82 -13.68 -14.71
N PHE A 97 -1.56 -12.99 -15.59
CA PHE A 97 -2.01 -13.55 -16.87
C PHE A 97 -0.87 -14.12 -17.72
N ASN A 98 0.29 -13.47 -17.71
CA ASN A 98 1.46 -13.98 -18.42
C ASN A 98 2.17 -15.10 -17.64
N LEU A 99 2.32 -14.92 -16.33
CA LEU A 99 3.06 -15.86 -15.48
C LEU A 99 2.36 -17.20 -15.30
N LYS A 100 1.02 -17.27 -15.34
CA LYS A 100 0.29 -18.54 -15.21
C LYS A 100 0.58 -19.54 -16.33
N LYS A 101 1.15 -19.08 -17.45
CA LYS A 101 1.61 -19.98 -18.54
C LYS A 101 2.85 -20.78 -18.13
N ILE A 102 3.64 -20.28 -17.17
CA ILE A 102 4.87 -20.88 -16.67
C ILE A 102 4.61 -21.51 -15.28
N TYR A 103 3.79 -20.85 -14.47
CA TYR A 103 3.38 -21.25 -13.13
C TYR A 103 1.86 -21.37 -13.08
N PRO A 104 1.27 -22.50 -13.52
CA PRO A 104 -0.19 -22.65 -13.59
C PRO A 104 -0.89 -22.43 -12.24
N ASP A 105 -0.23 -22.85 -11.16
CA ASP A 105 -0.74 -22.77 -9.77
C ASP A 105 -0.40 -21.47 -9.06
N ILE A 106 0.10 -20.44 -9.80
CA ILE A 106 0.37 -19.13 -9.24
C ILE A 106 -0.91 -18.54 -8.61
N GLN A 107 -0.80 -18.04 -7.38
CA GLN A 107 -1.90 -17.39 -6.70
C GLN A 107 -1.58 -15.92 -6.43
N TYR A 108 -2.56 -15.06 -6.61
CA TYR A 108 -2.49 -13.64 -6.21
C TYR A 108 -3.62 -13.31 -5.23
N ILE A 109 -3.23 -13.02 -3.99
CA ILE A 109 -4.15 -12.63 -2.91
C ILE A 109 -4.24 -11.11 -2.87
N ILE A 110 -5.46 -10.59 -2.91
CA ILE A 110 -5.76 -9.17 -2.79
C ILE A 110 -6.54 -8.95 -1.50
N ALA A 111 -5.88 -8.34 -0.51
CA ALA A 111 -6.47 -8.02 0.79
C ALA A 111 -6.72 -6.52 0.91
N GLY A 112 -7.98 -6.13 1.08
CA GLY A 112 -8.45 -4.77 1.25
C GLY A 112 -9.74 -4.46 0.51
N GLU A 113 -10.21 -3.23 0.64
CA GLU A 113 -11.39 -2.68 -0.02
C GLU A 113 -11.09 -1.33 -0.64
N GLY A 114 -11.92 -0.88 -1.57
CA GLY A 114 -11.79 0.43 -2.21
C GLY A 114 -12.59 0.54 -3.50
N ASP A 115 -12.48 1.69 -4.13
CA ASP A 115 -13.22 2.07 -5.34
C ASP A 115 -12.87 1.25 -6.58
N GLN A 116 -11.71 0.59 -6.59
CA GLN A 116 -11.29 -0.25 -7.71
C GLN A 116 -11.81 -1.68 -7.68
N LEU A 117 -12.58 -2.09 -6.65
CA LEU A 117 -13.02 -3.48 -6.49
C LEU A 117 -13.74 -4.03 -7.74
N GLU A 118 -14.71 -3.30 -8.26
CA GLU A 118 -15.48 -3.76 -9.43
C GLU A 118 -14.64 -3.77 -10.71
N ASN A 119 -13.68 -2.85 -10.84
CA ASN A 119 -12.75 -2.84 -11.96
C ASN A 119 -11.81 -4.06 -11.90
N ILE A 120 -11.27 -4.36 -10.73
CA ILE A 120 -10.42 -5.53 -10.47
C ILE A 120 -11.17 -6.82 -10.81
N LYS A 121 -12.43 -6.97 -10.36
CA LYS A 121 -13.28 -8.13 -10.70
C LYS A 121 -13.46 -8.31 -12.21
N LYS A 122 -13.71 -7.21 -12.95
CA LYS A 122 -13.82 -7.23 -14.40
C LYS A 122 -12.52 -7.68 -15.06
N GLU A 123 -11.37 -7.19 -14.60
CA GLU A 123 -10.07 -7.58 -15.14
C GLU A 123 -9.75 -9.05 -14.85
N ILE A 124 -10.05 -9.56 -13.66
CA ILE A 124 -9.91 -10.97 -13.30
C ILE A 124 -10.67 -11.85 -14.32
N LYS A 125 -11.93 -11.50 -14.60
CA LYS A 125 -12.76 -12.21 -15.57
C LYS A 125 -12.20 -12.09 -16.98
N ASN A 126 -11.80 -10.90 -17.41
CA ASN A 126 -11.27 -10.66 -18.76
C ASN A 126 -9.99 -11.45 -19.04
N TYR A 127 -9.17 -11.69 -18.02
CA TYR A 127 -7.94 -12.47 -18.12
C TYR A 127 -8.14 -13.97 -17.78
N ASN A 128 -9.38 -14.41 -17.46
CA ASN A 128 -9.69 -15.77 -16.99
C ASN A 128 -8.80 -16.16 -15.79
N LEU A 129 -8.75 -15.32 -14.76
CA LEU A 129 -7.89 -15.49 -13.58
C LEU A 129 -8.66 -15.88 -12.32
N GLU A 130 -9.91 -16.33 -12.43
CA GLU A 130 -10.77 -16.65 -11.28
C GLU A 130 -10.17 -17.74 -10.38
N SER A 131 -9.42 -18.67 -10.95
CA SER A 131 -8.70 -19.71 -10.21
C SER A 131 -7.37 -19.24 -9.60
N ASN A 132 -6.80 -18.14 -10.12
CA ASN A 132 -5.49 -17.65 -9.72
C ASN A 132 -5.54 -16.45 -8.77
N VAL A 133 -6.70 -15.79 -8.62
CA VAL A 133 -6.84 -14.56 -7.83
C VAL A 133 -7.91 -14.72 -6.77
N LYS A 134 -7.53 -14.44 -5.52
CA LYS A 134 -8.43 -14.44 -4.36
C LYS A 134 -8.61 -13.01 -3.84
N LEU A 135 -9.85 -12.53 -3.86
CA LEU A 135 -10.27 -11.26 -3.25
C LEU A 135 -10.76 -11.57 -1.83
N VAL A 136 -9.98 -11.26 -0.81
CA VAL A 136 -10.31 -11.62 0.58
C VAL A 136 -10.95 -10.47 1.37
N GLY A 137 -11.11 -9.28 0.75
CA GLY A 137 -11.71 -8.13 1.41
C GLY A 137 -10.87 -7.59 2.57
N THR A 138 -11.54 -6.93 3.51
CA THR A 138 -10.90 -6.45 4.74
C THR A 138 -10.59 -7.61 5.67
N ILE A 139 -9.35 -7.67 6.19
CA ILE A 139 -8.87 -8.71 7.07
C ILE A 139 -8.49 -8.16 8.45
N ASN A 140 -8.67 -8.96 9.48
CA ASN A 140 -8.18 -8.66 10.83
C ASN A 140 -6.73 -9.11 11.02
N GLU A 141 -6.11 -8.78 12.18
CA GLU A 141 -4.72 -9.12 12.47
C GLU A 141 -4.43 -10.63 12.48
N ASN A 142 -5.39 -11.45 12.92
CA ASN A 142 -5.24 -12.89 12.97
C ASN A 142 -5.27 -13.52 11.57
N GLN A 143 -6.16 -13.05 10.71
CA GLN A 143 -6.22 -13.43 9.28
C GLN A 143 -4.99 -12.93 8.52
N LYS A 144 -4.53 -11.71 8.83
CA LYS A 144 -3.30 -11.15 8.24
C LYS A 144 -2.09 -12.04 8.54
N LYS A 145 -1.96 -12.52 9.78
CA LYS A 145 -0.90 -13.47 10.13
C LYS A 145 -0.97 -14.73 9.28
N PHE A 146 -2.15 -15.33 9.13
CA PHE A 146 -2.34 -16.51 8.30
C PHE A 146 -1.95 -16.25 6.83
N ILE A 147 -2.40 -15.12 6.24
CA ILE A 147 -2.06 -14.78 4.86
C ILE A 147 -0.55 -14.60 4.69
N PHE A 148 0.11 -13.90 5.62
CA PHE A 148 1.57 -13.75 5.56
C PHE A 148 2.30 -15.09 5.66
N SER A 149 1.80 -16.05 6.45
CA SER A 149 2.41 -17.40 6.54
C SER A 149 2.31 -18.22 5.24
N LYS A 150 1.40 -17.84 4.33
CA LYS A 150 1.19 -18.45 3.01
C LYS A 150 1.79 -17.65 1.85
N THR A 151 2.36 -16.49 2.11
CA THR A 151 2.83 -15.56 1.08
C THR A 151 4.33 -15.74 0.80
N ASP A 152 4.70 -15.91 -0.46
CA ASP A 152 6.09 -15.96 -0.90
C ASP A 152 6.63 -14.56 -1.25
N ILE A 153 5.79 -13.69 -1.84
CA ILE A 153 6.21 -12.37 -2.30
C ILE A 153 5.10 -11.34 -2.02
N MET A 154 5.45 -10.26 -1.34
CA MET A 154 4.62 -9.06 -1.27
C MET A 154 4.80 -8.22 -2.54
N ILE A 155 3.72 -7.86 -3.22
CA ILE A 155 3.78 -7.06 -4.44
C ILE A 155 2.81 -5.89 -4.41
N MET A 156 3.30 -4.66 -4.55
CA MET A 156 2.48 -3.45 -4.62
C MET A 156 3.20 -2.38 -5.47
N PRO A 157 3.12 -2.48 -6.82
CA PRO A 157 3.78 -1.54 -7.72
C PRO A 157 3.01 -0.21 -7.76
N THR A 158 3.16 0.57 -6.70
CA THR A 158 2.49 1.87 -6.56
C THR A 158 2.83 2.78 -7.74
N ILE A 159 1.82 3.44 -8.29
CA ILE A 159 1.93 4.40 -9.39
C ILE A 159 1.99 5.80 -8.80
N ASP A 160 2.79 6.67 -9.40
CA ASP A 160 2.77 8.10 -9.06
C ASP A 160 1.47 8.74 -9.57
N GLU A 161 0.58 9.06 -8.65
CA GLU A 161 -0.66 9.81 -8.89
C GLU A 161 -0.66 11.17 -8.18
N THR A 162 0.51 11.80 -8.07
CA THR A 162 0.64 13.14 -7.47
C THR A 162 -0.31 14.15 -8.13
N HIS A 163 -0.59 13.99 -9.44
CA HIS A 163 -1.56 14.80 -10.16
C HIS A 163 -3.01 14.60 -9.68
N ALA A 164 -3.32 13.42 -9.14
CA ALA A 164 -4.63 13.09 -8.55
C ALA A 164 -4.66 13.31 -7.04
N ASN A 165 -3.68 14.01 -6.47
CA ASN A 165 -3.53 14.27 -5.04
C ASN A 165 -3.44 12.98 -4.19
N SER A 166 -2.79 11.96 -4.72
CA SER A 166 -2.60 10.67 -4.03
C SER A 166 -1.15 10.22 -4.12
N ILE A 167 -0.53 10.00 -2.97
CA ILE A 167 0.87 9.54 -2.87
C ILE A 167 0.99 8.36 -1.92
N GLU A 168 2.07 7.59 -2.10
CA GLU A 168 2.53 6.63 -1.09
C GLU A 168 3.47 7.34 -0.12
N GLY A 169 3.02 7.56 1.10
CA GLY A 169 3.82 8.31 2.08
C GLY A 169 4.90 7.48 2.76
N PHE A 170 4.72 6.16 2.86
CA PHE A 170 5.66 5.29 3.57
C PHE A 170 5.61 3.80 3.18
N GLY A 171 4.42 3.20 3.05
CA GLY A 171 4.27 1.79 2.70
C GLY A 171 4.42 0.82 3.88
N ILE A 172 3.64 1.01 4.95
CA ILE A 172 3.67 0.16 6.16
C ILE A 172 3.55 -1.34 5.84
N ALA A 173 2.75 -1.71 4.84
CA ALA A 173 2.54 -3.10 4.45
C ALA A 173 3.84 -3.83 4.06
N TYR A 174 4.83 -3.14 3.50
CA TYR A 174 6.13 -3.72 3.19
C TYR A 174 6.92 -4.10 4.46
N ILE A 175 6.82 -3.25 5.51
CA ILE A 175 7.48 -3.55 6.80
C ILE A 175 6.76 -4.68 7.52
N GLU A 176 5.43 -4.74 7.42
CA GLU A 176 4.65 -5.86 7.94
C GLU A 176 5.07 -7.18 7.27
N ALA A 177 5.21 -7.22 5.94
CA ALA A 177 5.71 -8.38 5.21
C ALA A 177 7.14 -8.76 5.62
N ALA A 178 8.02 -7.77 5.79
CA ALA A 178 9.40 -7.99 6.21
C ALA A 178 9.52 -8.64 7.59
N GLN A 179 8.58 -8.41 8.52
CA GLN A 179 8.53 -9.10 9.82
C GLN A 179 8.37 -10.62 9.69
N TYR A 180 7.78 -11.08 8.60
CA TYR A 180 7.60 -12.49 8.28
C TYR A 180 8.69 -13.04 7.34
N GLY A 181 9.71 -12.24 7.02
CA GLY A 181 10.79 -12.61 6.10
C GLY A 181 10.35 -12.62 4.62
N ILE A 182 9.21 -12.01 4.30
CA ILE A 182 8.66 -11.99 2.94
C ILE A 182 9.34 -10.88 2.12
N PRO A 183 9.98 -11.21 0.99
CA PRO A 183 10.53 -10.23 0.08
C PRO A 183 9.42 -9.40 -0.57
N SER A 184 9.72 -8.14 -0.91
CA SER A 184 8.74 -7.23 -1.48
C SER A 184 9.19 -6.68 -2.83
N ILE A 185 8.24 -6.62 -3.79
CA ILE A 185 8.39 -5.92 -5.05
C ILE A 185 7.62 -4.60 -4.94
N ALA A 186 8.36 -3.50 -5.03
CA ALA A 186 7.83 -2.15 -4.92
C ALA A 186 8.29 -1.26 -6.08
N SER A 187 7.53 -0.21 -6.37
CA SER A 187 7.97 0.86 -7.28
C SER A 187 8.86 1.85 -6.54
N ASN A 188 9.73 2.54 -7.28
CA ASN A 188 10.55 3.63 -6.75
C ASN A 188 9.75 4.94 -6.77
N VAL A 189 8.66 4.99 -5.98
CA VAL A 189 7.77 6.16 -5.81
C VAL A 189 7.38 6.30 -4.34
N GLY A 190 7.40 7.57 -3.82
CA GLY A 190 7.03 7.87 -2.43
C GLY A 190 8.18 7.97 -1.45
#